data_16b537364c06072c01a8ec0892d1667f
#
_entry.id   16b537364c06072c01a8ec0892d1667f
#
_cell.length_a   1.000
_cell.length_b   1.000
_cell.length_c   1.000
_cell.angle_alpha   90.00
_cell.angle_beta   90.00
_cell.angle_gamma   90.00
#
_symmetry.space_group_name_H-M   'P 1'
#
loop_
_entity.id
_entity.type
_entity.pdbx_description
1 polymer ?
#
loop_
_entity_poly.entity_id
_entity_poly.type
_entity_poly.pdbx_seq_one_letter_code
_entity_poly.pdbx_strand_id
1 'polypeptide(L)'
;MKFLFDRIVSLFGLIFFCWLFLLVAILIKIKMPGPILFVQKRIGKDGKVFNCHKFRIMTVSHSGSSISMAGENRITPLGAKLRQYKIDELPGLWDVLIGKMSFVGPRPDVPGYADKLQGKERDILHLRPGITGPASLKYRDEEYMIASFVEYILHGKKL
;
A
#
# COMPACT_ATOMS: atom_id res chain seq x y z
N MET A 1 -24.31 -7.11 -0.68
CA MET A 1 -24.24 -6.20 -1.84
C MET A 1 -22.84 -5.58 -2.02
N LYS A 2 -22.24 -4.92 -1.02
CA LYS A 2 -20.90 -4.29 -1.15
C LYS A 2 -19.82 -5.22 -1.71
N PHE A 3 -19.73 -6.44 -1.21
CA PHE A 3 -18.71 -7.40 -1.63
C PHE A 3 -18.78 -7.79 -3.12
N LEU A 4 -19.98 -7.95 -3.66
CA LEU A 4 -20.18 -8.23 -5.07
C LEU A 4 -19.84 -7.00 -5.92
N PHE A 5 -20.27 -5.81 -5.48
CA PHE A 5 -19.94 -4.55 -6.11
C PHE A 5 -18.43 -4.34 -6.20
N ASP A 6 -17.70 -4.53 -5.08
CA ASP A 6 -16.23 -4.38 -5.05
C ASP A 6 -15.56 -5.29 -6.11
N ARG A 7 -16.01 -6.54 -6.23
CA ARG A 7 -15.44 -7.49 -7.20
C ARG A 7 -15.73 -7.09 -8.65
N ILE A 8 -16.97 -6.70 -8.94
CA ILE A 8 -17.35 -6.28 -10.30
C ILE A 8 -16.55 -5.04 -10.70
N VAL A 9 -16.51 -4.01 -9.86
CA VAL A 9 -15.78 -2.77 -10.14
C VAL A 9 -14.28 -3.04 -10.25
N SER A 10 -13.72 -3.93 -9.43
CA SER A 10 -12.33 -4.32 -9.49
C SER A 10 -11.98 -5.04 -10.79
N LEU A 11 -12.86 -5.93 -11.28
CA LEU A 11 -12.69 -6.61 -12.56
C LEU A 11 -12.65 -5.60 -13.72
N PHE A 12 -13.62 -4.68 -13.76
CA PHE A 12 -13.62 -3.61 -14.76
C PHE A 12 -12.39 -2.71 -14.66
N GLY A 13 -11.96 -2.37 -13.43
CA GLY A 13 -10.75 -1.61 -13.19
C GLY A 13 -9.49 -2.32 -13.73
N LEU A 14 -9.34 -3.62 -13.49
CA LEU A 14 -8.23 -4.41 -14.02
C LEU A 14 -8.22 -4.43 -15.55
N ILE A 15 -9.38 -4.62 -16.19
CA ILE A 15 -9.50 -4.59 -17.66
C ILE A 15 -9.18 -3.19 -18.20
N PHE A 16 -9.74 -2.14 -17.60
CA PHE A 16 -9.55 -0.77 -18.03
C PHE A 16 -8.09 -0.32 -17.92
N PHE A 17 -7.41 -0.66 -16.82
CA PHE A 17 -6.02 -0.29 -16.57
C PHE A 17 -5.00 -1.31 -17.07
N CYS A 18 -5.39 -2.36 -17.81
CA CYS A 18 -4.46 -3.42 -18.24
C CYS A 18 -3.25 -2.88 -19.02
N TRP A 19 -3.48 -1.87 -19.88
CA TRP A 19 -2.42 -1.21 -20.63
C TRP A 19 -1.44 -0.46 -19.73
N LEU A 20 -1.95 0.18 -18.65
CA LEU A 20 -1.14 0.89 -17.68
C LEU A 20 -0.31 -0.10 -16.83
N PHE A 21 -0.91 -1.24 -16.46
CA PHE A 21 -0.17 -2.32 -15.78
C PHE A 21 1.01 -2.80 -16.62
N LEU A 22 0.79 -3.01 -17.92
CA LEU A 22 1.84 -3.45 -18.84
C LEU A 22 2.94 -2.38 -18.97
N LEU A 23 2.57 -1.13 -19.17
CA LEU A 23 3.50 0.00 -19.26
C LEU A 23 4.37 0.12 -17.99
N VAL A 24 3.73 0.11 -16.81
CA VAL A 24 4.45 0.21 -15.53
C VAL A 24 5.35 -1.01 -15.31
N ALA A 25 4.88 -2.22 -15.66
CA ALA A 25 5.66 -3.44 -15.55
C ALA A 25 6.94 -3.37 -16.41
N ILE A 26 6.83 -2.91 -17.65
CA ILE A 26 7.97 -2.71 -18.56
C ILE A 26 8.94 -1.66 -17.99
N LEU A 27 8.43 -0.51 -17.53
CA LEU A 27 9.26 0.54 -16.94
C LEU A 27 10.02 0.06 -15.70
N ILE A 28 9.36 -0.69 -14.82
CA ILE A 28 9.99 -1.29 -13.65
C ILE A 28 11.08 -2.27 -14.10
N LYS A 29 10.79 -3.13 -15.07
CA LYS A 29 11.75 -4.14 -15.52
C LYS A 29 13.01 -3.53 -16.12
N ILE A 30 12.87 -2.43 -16.86
CA ILE A 30 13.99 -1.70 -17.50
C ILE A 30 14.79 -0.89 -16.47
N LYS A 31 14.09 -0.14 -15.59
CA LYS A 31 14.74 0.81 -14.68
C LYS A 31 15.18 0.19 -13.35
N MET A 32 14.60 -0.96 -12.99
CA MET A 32 14.77 -1.59 -11.68
C MET A 32 14.90 -3.10 -11.87
N PRO A 33 16.11 -3.66 -12.11
CA PRO A 33 16.30 -5.11 -12.27
C PRO A 33 15.71 -5.92 -11.11
N GLY A 34 15.00 -7.03 -11.41
CA GLY A 34 14.37 -7.90 -10.42
C GLY A 34 12.84 -8.05 -10.61
N PRO A 35 12.08 -8.41 -9.55
CA PRO A 35 10.64 -8.64 -9.63
C PRO A 35 9.87 -7.34 -9.90
N ILE A 36 8.76 -7.42 -10.63
CA ILE A 36 7.89 -6.29 -10.96
C ILE A 36 6.99 -5.95 -9.76
N LEU A 37 6.46 -6.99 -9.11
CA LEU A 37 5.59 -6.88 -7.97
C LEU A 37 6.37 -7.03 -6.66
N PHE A 38 5.97 -6.26 -5.68
CA PHE A 38 6.31 -6.43 -4.29
C PHE A 38 5.11 -7.05 -3.57
N VAL A 39 5.34 -8.16 -2.88
CA VAL A 39 4.31 -8.89 -2.14
C VAL A 39 4.65 -8.83 -0.67
N GLN A 40 3.73 -8.32 0.14
CA GLN A 40 3.92 -8.18 1.58
C GLN A 40 2.79 -8.85 2.34
N LYS A 41 3.14 -9.60 3.40
CA LYS A 41 2.16 -10.14 4.33
C LYS A 41 1.50 -9.02 5.11
N ARG A 42 0.18 -9.03 5.14
CA ARG A 42 -0.66 -8.05 5.86
C ARG A 42 -1.75 -8.76 6.63
N ILE A 43 -2.27 -8.11 7.67
CA ILE A 43 -3.41 -8.58 8.43
C ILE A 43 -4.69 -8.18 7.70
N GLY A 44 -5.52 -9.16 7.43
CA GLY A 44 -6.81 -9.02 6.76
C GLY A 44 -7.97 -9.26 7.70
N LYS A 45 -9.12 -9.56 7.07
CA LYS A 45 -10.36 -9.85 7.80
C LYS A 45 -10.17 -10.99 8.80
N ASP A 46 -10.77 -10.84 9.98
CA ASP A 46 -10.75 -11.78 11.10
C ASP A 46 -9.31 -12.09 11.59
N GLY A 47 -8.35 -11.16 11.37
CA GLY A 47 -6.97 -11.32 11.76
C GLY A 47 -6.15 -12.29 10.89
N LYS A 48 -6.70 -12.74 9.76
CA LYS A 48 -6.03 -13.68 8.86
C LYS A 48 -4.97 -12.97 8.02
N VAL A 49 -3.78 -13.55 7.98
CA VAL A 49 -2.69 -13.04 7.14
C VAL A 49 -3.00 -13.27 5.66
N PHE A 50 -2.78 -12.26 4.83
CA PHE A 50 -2.87 -12.38 3.38
C PHE A 50 -1.67 -11.71 2.69
N ASN A 51 -1.44 -12.03 1.43
CA ASN A 51 -0.45 -11.38 0.60
C ASN A 51 -1.07 -10.17 -0.07
N CYS A 52 -0.52 -8.98 0.21
CA CYS A 52 -0.90 -7.72 -0.41
C CYS A 52 0.06 -7.42 -1.56
N HIS A 53 -0.47 -7.13 -2.74
CA HIS A 53 0.31 -6.92 -3.96
C HIS A 53 0.43 -5.42 -4.27
N LYS A 54 1.67 -5.00 -4.57
CA LYS A 54 1.98 -3.63 -5.03
C LYS A 54 3.02 -3.69 -6.15
N PHE A 55 3.11 -2.65 -6.95
CA PHE A 55 4.29 -2.48 -7.79
C PHE A 55 5.51 -2.19 -6.92
N ARG A 56 6.64 -2.73 -7.31
CA ARG A 56 7.90 -2.48 -6.61
C ARG A 56 8.38 -1.05 -6.90
N ILE A 57 8.67 -0.31 -5.84
CA ILE A 57 9.15 1.08 -5.90
C ILE A 57 10.58 1.25 -5.38
N MET A 58 11.15 0.19 -4.81
CA MET A 58 12.47 0.19 -4.16
C MET A 58 13.43 -0.79 -4.81
N THR A 59 14.72 -0.53 -4.65
CA THR A 59 15.78 -1.49 -5.00
C THR A 59 15.69 -2.73 -4.12
N VAL A 60 16.14 -3.87 -4.65
CA VAL A 60 16.23 -5.13 -3.89
C VAL A 60 17.52 -5.07 -3.06
N SER A 61 17.45 -4.57 -1.83
CA SER A 61 18.53 -4.69 -0.85
C SER A 61 18.06 -5.58 0.31
N HIS A 62 18.92 -6.48 0.75
CA HIS A 62 18.57 -7.54 1.71
C HIS A 62 18.51 -7.09 3.18
N SER A 63 18.67 -5.81 3.48
CA SER A 63 18.64 -5.31 4.86
C SER A 63 17.75 -4.09 4.97
N GLY A 64 16.67 -4.17 5.72
CA GLY A 64 15.84 -3.01 6.03
C GLY A 64 14.49 -3.31 6.66
N SER A 65 13.96 -2.32 7.38
CA SER A 65 12.66 -2.33 8.03
C SER A 65 11.51 -2.54 7.03
N SER A 66 10.43 -3.16 7.48
CA SER A 66 9.17 -3.30 6.74
C SER A 66 8.41 -1.97 6.54
N ILE A 67 8.86 -0.92 7.22
CA ILE A 67 8.30 0.44 7.15
C ILE A 67 9.28 1.32 6.39
N SER A 68 8.82 1.97 5.32
CA SER A 68 9.62 2.91 4.56
C SER A 68 9.14 4.33 4.75
N MET A 69 10.07 5.24 4.98
CA MET A 69 9.80 6.67 5.13
C MET A 69 10.07 7.44 3.84
N ALA A 70 9.50 8.64 3.72
CA ALA A 70 9.82 9.56 2.62
C ALA A 70 11.31 9.93 2.69
N GLY A 71 11.98 9.98 1.54
CA GLY A 71 13.42 10.31 1.47
C GLY A 71 14.38 9.14 1.72
N GLU A 72 13.87 7.91 1.87
CA GLU A 72 14.72 6.74 2.03
C GLU A 72 15.50 6.45 0.74
N ASN A 73 16.83 6.30 0.83
CA ASN A 73 17.75 6.08 -0.32
C ASN A 73 17.42 4.81 -1.15
N ARG A 74 16.50 3.96 -0.66
CA ARG A 74 16.05 2.74 -1.35
C ARG A 74 14.97 3.01 -2.40
N ILE A 75 14.26 4.14 -2.31
CA ILE A 75 13.20 4.49 -3.27
C ILE A 75 13.86 4.99 -4.55
N THR A 76 13.54 4.34 -5.66
CA THR A 76 14.05 4.77 -6.96
C THR A 76 13.30 6.01 -7.47
N PRO A 77 13.89 6.83 -8.37
CA PRO A 77 13.19 7.97 -8.95
C PRO A 77 11.87 7.60 -9.65
N LEU A 78 11.83 6.43 -10.31
CA LEU A 78 10.58 5.88 -10.87
C LEU A 78 9.61 5.51 -9.76
N GLY A 79 10.10 4.82 -8.72
CA GLY A 79 9.30 4.42 -7.56
C GLY A 79 8.68 5.61 -6.84
N ALA A 80 9.42 6.71 -6.68
CA ALA A 80 8.91 7.94 -6.08
C ALA A 80 7.71 8.50 -6.86
N LYS A 81 7.80 8.53 -8.21
CA LYS A 81 6.67 8.95 -9.06
C LYS A 81 5.47 8.01 -8.94
N LEU A 82 5.69 6.69 -9.00
CA LEU A 82 4.61 5.71 -8.83
C LEU A 82 3.90 5.89 -7.49
N ARG A 83 4.64 6.12 -6.41
CA ARG A 83 4.12 6.35 -5.06
C ARG A 83 3.35 7.67 -4.95
N GLN A 84 3.88 8.75 -5.52
CA GLN A 84 3.24 10.07 -5.54
C GLN A 84 1.83 10.01 -6.15
N TYR A 85 1.68 9.27 -7.26
CA TYR A 85 0.39 9.10 -7.94
C TYR A 85 -0.40 7.89 -7.49
N LYS A 86 0.06 7.16 -6.44
CA LYS A 86 -0.57 5.93 -5.93
C LYS A 86 -0.74 4.82 -6.97
N ILE A 87 0.03 4.88 -8.06
CA ILE A 87 0.04 3.86 -9.12
C ILE A 87 0.61 2.54 -8.60
N ASP A 88 1.52 2.61 -7.63
CA ASP A 88 2.11 1.44 -6.97
C ASP A 88 1.07 0.56 -6.27
N GLU A 89 -0.08 1.11 -5.90
CA GLU A 89 -1.16 0.36 -5.22
C GLU A 89 -2.19 -0.26 -6.18
N LEU A 90 -2.12 0.03 -7.49
CA LEU A 90 -3.04 -0.54 -8.48
C LEU A 90 -3.13 -2.08 -8.45
N PRO A 91 -2.05 -2.86 -8.23
CA PRO A 91 -2.14 -4.31 -8.10
C PRO A 91 -3.07 -4.77 -6.95
N GLY A 92 -3.37 -3.90 -5.98
CA GLY A 92 -4.38 -4.15 -4.95
C GLY A 92 -5.79 -4.39 -5.51
N LEU A 93 -6.09 -3.96 -6.74
CA LEU A 93 -7.33 -4.33 -7.44
C LEU A 93 -7.47 -5.86 -7.56
N TRP A 94 -6.38 -6.57 -7.77
CA TRP A 94 -6.40 -8.04 -7.75
C TRP A 94 -6.80 -8.57 -6.37
N ASP A 95 -6.28 -7.97 -5.29
CA ASP A 95 -6.61 -8.39 -3.92
C ASP A 95 -8.08 -8.11 -3.58
N VAL A 96 -8.68 -7.06 -4.17
CA VAL A 96 -10.12 -6.79 -4.09
C VAL A 96 -10.91 -7.82 -4.88
N LEU A 97 -10.50 -8.15 -6.11
CA LEU A 97 -11.17 -9.12 -6.96
C LEU A 97 -11.26 -10.49 -6.30
N ILE A 98 -10.17 -10.98 -5.71
CA ILE A 98 -10.15 -12.27 -5.00
C ILE A 98 -10.78 -12.18 -3.59
N GLY A 99 -11.21 -10.99 -3.17
CA GLY A 99 -11.97 -10.76 -1.92
C GLY A 99 -11.11 -10.73 -0.66
N LYS A 100 -9.80 -10.54 -0.76
CA LYS A 100 -8.91 -10.31 0.38
C LYS A 100 -9.00 -8.87 0.89
N MET A 101 -9.25 -7.93 -0.03
CA MET A 101 -9.43 -6.51 0.25
C MET A 101 -10.81 -6.01 -0.22
N SER A 102 -11.07 -4.74 0.07
CA SER A 102 -12.21 -3.95 -0.36
C SER A 102 -11.71 -2.61 -0.88
N PHE A 103 -12.50 -1.83 -1.63
CA PHE A 103 -12.10 -0.46 -1.97
C PHE A 103 -12.01 0.41 -0.72
N VAL A 104 -13.00 0.30 0.17
CA VAL A 104 -13.08 1.10 1.39
C VAL A 104 -13.06 0.19 2.61
N GLY A 105 -12.09 0.42 3.49
CA GLY A 105 -11.92 -0.33 4.72
C GLY A 105 -10.74 0.18 5.56
N PRO A 106 -10.46 -0.43 6.71
CA PRO A 106 -9.28 -0.12 7.50
C PRO A 106 -8.01 -0.41 6.71
N ARG A 107 -6.95 0.37 6.94
CA ARG A 107 -5.64 0.13 6.30
C ARG A 107 -5.10 -1.24 6.74
N PRO A 108 -4.64 -2.09 5.81
CA PRO A 108 -4.06 -3.37 6.17
C PRO A 108 -2.72 -3.18 6.88
N ASP A 109 -2.61 -3.66 8.10
CA ASP A 109 -1.42 -3.54 8.93
C ASP A 109 -0.45 -4.69 8.71
N VAL A 110 0.83 -4.49 9.09
CA VAL A 110 1.81 -5.57 9.12
C VAL A 110 1.53 -6.50 10.32
N PRO A 111 1.88 -7.80 10.23
CA PRO A 111 1.82 -8.68 11.38
C PRO A 111 2.61 -8.12 12.58
N GLY A 112 2.06 -8.31 13.78
CA GLY A 112 2.69 -7.84 15.02
C GLY A 112 2.01 -6.60 15.64
N TYR A 113 1.01 -6.00 14.98
CA TYR A 113 0.22 -4.87 15.48
C TYR A 113 -1.27 -5.25 15.53
N ALA A 114 -1.96 -5.22 14.40
CA ALA A 114 -3.41 -5.44 14.35
C ALA A 114 -3.82 -6.85 14.83
N ASP A 115 -2.99 -7.85 14.64
CA ASP A 115 -3.22 -9.22 15.12
C ASP A 115 -3.19 -9.33 16.66
N LYS A 116 -2.58 -8.36 17.34
CA LYS A 116 -2.49 -8.30 18.82
C LYS A 116 -3.61 -7.50 19.47
N LEU A 117 -4.47 -6.85 18.69
CA LEU A 117 -5.61 -6.09 19.21
C LEU A 117 -6.55 -6.99 20.00
N GLN A 118 -7.06 -6.45 21.13
CA GLN A 118 -7.97 -7.14 22.04
C GLN A 118 -9.22 -6.31 22.32
N GLY A 119 -10.27 -6.97 22.85
CA GLY A 119 -11.50 -6.30 23.21
C GLY A 119 -12.15 -5.59 22.03
N LYS A 120 -12.70 -4.41 22.26
CA LYS A 120 -13.43 -3.61 21.26
C LYS A 120 -12.55 -3.14 20.09
N GLU A 121 -11.24 -2.95 20.31
CA GLU A 121 -10.34 -2.53 19.23
C GLU A 121 -10.21 -3.63 18.16
N ARG A 122 -10.37 -4.90 18.53
CA ARG A 122 -10.36 -6.03 17.62
C ARG A 122 -11.53 -6.04 16.65
N ASP A 123 -12.61 -5.35 16.95
CA ASP A 123 -13.81 -5.30 16.09
C ASP A 123 -13.52 -4.74 14.69
N ILE A 124 -12.47 -3.91 14.57
CA ILE A 124 -12.01 -3.39 13.28
C ILE A 124 -11.61 -4.53 12.32
N LEU A 125 -11.13 -5.65 12.84
CA LEU A 125 -10.71 -6.81 12.04
C LEU A 125 -11.87 -7.59 11.44
N HIS A 126 -13.11 -7.35 11.86
CA HIS A 126 -14.30 -7.93 11.20
C HIS A 126 -14.52 -7.31 9.81
N LEU A 127 -13.91 -6.16 9.54
CA LEU A 127 -13.96 -5.53 8.23
C LEU A 127 -12.83 -6.06 7.32
N ARG A 128 -13.09 -6.08 6.00
CA ARG A 128 -11.99 -6.29 5.05
C ARG A 128 -11.12 -5.04 4.98
N PRO A 129 -9.80 -5.19 4.93
CA PRO A 129 -8.91 -4.06 4.73
C PRO A 129 -9.21 -3.37 3.39
N GLY A 130 -9.05 -2.05 3.35
CA GLY A 130 -9.34 -1.24 2.18
C GLY A 130 -8.09 -0.78 1.44
N ILE A 131 -8.23 -0.50 0.13
CA ILE A 131 -7.26 0.30 -0.63
C ILE A 131 -7.27 1.73 -0.09
N THR A 132 -8.46 2.24 0.24
CA THR A 132 -8.64 3.54 0.89
C THR A 132 -9.54 3.41 2.12
N GLY A 133 -9.54 4.44 2.97
CA GLY A 133 -10.38 4.49 4.15
C GLY A 133 -10.32 5.86 4.82
N PRO A 134 -11.17 6.10 5.84
CA PRO A 134 -11.20 7.38 6.54
C PRO A 134 -9.83 7.82 7.09
N ALA A 135 -9.07 6.89 7.65
CA ALA A 135 -7.72 7.17 8.14
C ALA A 135 -6.77 7.53 6.99
N SER A 136 -6.80 6.80 5.87
CA SER A 136 -5.96 7.07 4.70
C SER A 136 -6.27 8.42 4.05
N LEU A 137 -7.53 8.88 4.13
CA LEU A 137 -7.94 10.18 3.64
C LEU A 137 -7.53 11.29 4.60
N LYS A 138 -7.73 11.09 5.91
CA LYS A 138 -7.41 12.08 6.94
C LYS A 138 -5.90 12.32 7.05
N TYR A 139 -5.10 11.28 6.92
CA TYR A 139 -3.64 11.31 7.03
C TYR A 139 -2.95 11.16 5.68
N ARG A 140 -3.56 11.68 4.61
CA ARG A 140 -3.02 11.58 3.25
C ARG A 140 -1.60 12.12 3.13
N ASP A 141 -1.31 13.18 3.87
CA ASP A 141 -0.04 13.89 3.85
C ASP A 141 0.86 13.53 5.05
N GLU A 142 0.57 12.39 5.74
CA GLU A 142 1.30 11.94 6.93
C GLU A 142 2.83 11.87 6.70
N GLU A 143 3.24 11.38 5.53
CA GLU A 143 4.67 11.29 5.17
C GLU A 143 5.33 12.68 5.10
N TYR A 144 4.62 13.68 4.56
CA TYR A 144 5.08 15.05 4.52
C TYR A 144 5.16 15.67 5.91
N MET A 145 4.14 15.43 6.74
CA MET A 145 4.14 15.92 8.13
C MET A 145 5.26 15.31 8.95
N ILE A 146 5.50 14.00 8.84
CA ILE A 146 6.60 13.33 9.54
C ILE A 146 7.94 13.83 9.02
N ALA A 147 8.13 13.94 7.70
CA ALA A 147 9.38 14.43 7.13
C ALA A 147 9.70 15.87 7.55
N SER A 148 8.70 16.77 7.53
CA SER A 148 8.86 18.17 7.98
C SER A 148 9.14 18.25 9.48
N PHE A 149 8.51 17.40 10.28
CA PHE A 149 8.74 17.34 11.73
C PHE A 149 10.15 16.82 12.06
N VAL A 150 10.63 15.81 11.34
CA VAL A 150 11.99 15.28 11.48
C VAL A 150 13.01 16.35 11.06
N GLU A 151 12.79 17.07 9.95
CA GLU A 151 13.64 18.16 9.50
C GLU A 151 13.67 19.32 10.51
N TYR A 152 12.52 19.65 11.11
CA TYR A 152 12.43 20.62 12.20
C TYR A 152 13.28 20.23 13.41
N ILE A 153 13.19 18.97 13.85
CA ILE A 153 13.97 18.47 15.00
C ILE A 153 15.47 18.47 14.69
N LEU A 154 15.88 18.01 13.50
CA LEU A 154 17.28 17.82 13.16
C LEU A 154 18.00 19.13 12.76
N HIS A 155 17.30 20.07 12.16
CA HIS A 155 17.89 21.26 11.56
C HIS A 155 17.34 22.58 12.09
N GLY A 156 16.40 22.57 13.05
CA GLY A 156 15.85 23.78 13.68
C GLY A 156 15.14 24.74 12.71
N LYS A 157 14.75 24.29 11.54
CA LYS A 157 14.00 25.09 10.56
C LYS A 157 12.52 25.15 10.97
N LYS A 158 11.98 26.38 11.05
CA LYS A 158 10.55 26.60 11.31
C LYS A 158 9.70 25.99 10.20
N LEU A 159 8.58 25.36 10.63
CA LEU A 159 7.47 24.94 9.78
C LEU A 159 6.86 26.12 9.03
#